data_dead1ee0eb3d21fcc02c473ce9877850
#
_entry.id   dead1ee0eb3d21fcc02c473ce9877850
#
_cell.length_a   1.000
_cell.length_b   1.000
_cell.length_c   1.000
_cell.angle_alpha   90.00
_cell.angle_beta   90.00
_cell.angle_gamma   90.00
#
_symmetry.space_group_name_H-M   'P 1'
#
loop_
_entity.id
_entity.type
_entity.pdbx_description
1 polymer ?
#
loop_
_entity_poly.entity_id
_entity_poly.type
_entity_poly.pdbx_seq_one_letter_code
_entity_poly.pdbx_strand_id
1 'polypeptide(L)'
;MCILAYRLPVDDKMKYILVTGGVISGIGKGVIASSVGTLLKSYGIRVTSIKIDPYINIDAGTFSPYEHGEVFVLDDGGEVDLDLGNYERFLDIKLHRDNNITTGKIYQHVINKERRGDYLGKTVQVVPHITDAIQEWVERVANIPVNGDQQRPDVCIIELGGTIGDIEGMPFVEAFRQFQFRVKKENFCCIHVSLIPQPRTTGEHKTKPTQASVREMRGLGLSPDLIFCRSVNPINNSVKDKISLFCHVPPEQVICVHDVSSIYRVPVLLEDQGLGHFFIKQLQLTHFSPGPKKLMARWRELANRYERLIDEVTIALVGKYTELEDAYISVVKALKHSALAVNHRLNLTLIEAADLEPERLNDGPSKYHTAWHQLVSAQGILVPGGFGIRGTEGKILACQWAREKKIPYLGVCLGLQCAVIEFARNVLKKKDAHSTEFRPETTNPVVIEMPEHNTGVMGGTMRLGKRKTLFTTQESSLRKLYLGVDYVEERHRHRYEVNPKFVDLFESHGMKFVGRSEDGERMEIMELSDHPYFVGVQYHPEYISRPLKPSCPYLGLLLASCGKLTSYLSRGCRLSPQMYLEEPQDDTSDEELSALDQNGAAIAKPVLLDAPE
;
A
#
# COMPACT_ATOMS: atom_id res chain seq x y z
N MET A 1 -37.74 3.81 40.97
CA MET A 1 -36.40 4.33 41.36
C MET A 1 -35.50 4.11 40.18
N CYS A 2 -35.49 5.08 39.19
CA CYS A 2 -34.69 5.01 38.00
C CYS A 2 -33.23 5.28 38.36
N ILE A 3 -32.39 4.29 38.15
CA ILE A 3 -30.92 4.49 38.17
C ILE A 3 -30.56 5.12 36.84
N LEU A 4 -30.43 6.44 36.82
CA LEU A 4 -29.74 7.17 35.76
C LEU A 4 -28.28 6.73 35.77
N ALA A 5 -27.90 5.86 34.83
CA ALA A 5 -26.50 5.61 34.52
C ALA A 5 -25.88 6.95 34.07
N TYR A 6 -25.12 7.58 34.92
CA TYR A 6 -24.24 8.67 34.55
C TYR A 6 -23.24 8.10 33.53
N ARG A 7 -23.48 8.35 32.25
CA ARG A 7 -22.40 8.29 31.26
C ARG A 7 -21.36 9.34 31.69
N LEU A 8 -20.24 8.88 32.20
CA LEU A 8 -19.05 9.74 32.37
C LEU A 8 -18.79 10.42 31.01
N PRO A 9 -18.39 11.70 30.99
CA PRO A 9 -18.05 12.36 29.74
C PRO A 9 -16.95 11.54 29.04
N VAL A 10 -17.25 11.08 27.83
CA VAL A 10 -16.28 10.42 26.95
C VAL A 10 -15.10 11.40 26.82
N ASP A 11 -13.90 10.97 27.17
CA ASP A 11 -12.68 11.75 26.93
C ASP A 11 -12.45 11.79 25.41
N ASP A 12 -13.05 12.77 24.76
CA ASP A 12 -13.10 12.96 23.30
C ASP A 12 -11.76 13.46 22.72
N LYS A 13 -10.67 13.26 23.46
CA LYS A 13 -9.34 13.70 23.06
C LYS A 13 -8.69 12.68 22.13
N MET A 14 -8.11 13.20 21.04
CA MET A 14 -7.25 12.41 20.14
C MET A 14 -6.11 11.74 20.92
N LYS A 15 -5.86 10.47 20.63
CA LYS A 15 -4.72 9.72 21.18
C LYS A 15 -3.63 9.59 20.11
N TYR A 16 -2.37 9.65 20.54
CA TYR A 16 -1.21 9.66 19.65
C TYR A 16 -0.25 8.53 19.99
N ILE A 17 0.19 7.80 18.97
CA ILE A 17 1.24 6.78 19.10
C ILE A 17 2.40 7.21 18.20
N LEU A 18 3.54 7.57 18.81
CA LEU A 18 4.76 7.89 18.08
C LEU A 18 5.61 6.63 17.91
N VAL A 19 5.96 6.29 16.68
CA VAL A 19 6.86 5.19 16.35
C VAL A 19 8.19 5.76 15.87
N THR A 20 9.25 5.48 16.62
CA THR A 20 10.63 5.93 16.33
C THR A 20 11.51 4.72 16.02
N GLY A 21 12.65 4.93 15.37
CA GLY A 21 13.63 3.88 15.11
C GLY A 21 15.02 4.22 15.61
N GLY A 22 15.78 3.19 15.90
CA GLY A 22 17.18 3.32 16.29
C GLY A 22 18.05 2.23 15.70
N VAL A 23 19.35 2.44 15.72
CA VAL A 23 20.42 1.55 15.27
C VAL A 23 20.64 1.56 13.75
N ILE A 24 19.61 1.26 12.95
CA ILE A 24 19.70 1.23 11.47
C ILE A 24 18.39 1.70 10.84
N SER A 25 18.46 2.19 9.59
CA SER A 25 17.29 2.39 8.71
C SER A 25 16.71 1.05 8.24
N GLY A 26 15.51 1.04 7.66
CA GLY A 26 14.90 -0.19 7.11
C GLY A 26 14.52 -1.24 8.18
N ILE A 27 14.47 -0.87 9.45
CA ILE A 27 14.20 -1.79 10.58
C ILE A 27 12.75 -2.32 10.62
N GLY A 28 11.87 -1.81 9.74
CA GLY A 28 10.47 -2.20 9.66
C GLY A 28 9.51 -1.38 10.51
N LYS A 29 9.83 -0.09 10.76
CA LYS A 29 8.92 0.85 11.46
C LYS A 29 7.53 0.89 10.82
N GLY A 30 7.44 1.00 9.48
CA GLY A 30 6.18 1.05 8.74
C GLY A 30 5.31 -0.19 8.92
N VAL A 31 5.91 -1.38 8.89
CA VAL A 31 5.20 -2.64 9.15
C VAL A 31 4.70 -2.71 10.60
N ILE A 32 5.51 -2.25 11.54
CA ILE A 32 5.12 -2.21 12.97
C ILE A 32 3.99 -1.19 13.18
N ALA A 33 4.11 0.03 12.66
CA ALA A 33 3.09 1.07 12.75
C ALA A 33 1.75 0.59 12.16
N SER A 34 1.79 0.01 10.95
CA SER A 34 0.62 -0.58 10.29
C SER A 34 0.00 -1.72 11.10
N SER A 35 0.84 -2.59 11.70
CA SER A 35 0.39 -3.74 12.49
C SER A 35 -0.25 -3.30 13.82
N VAL A 36 0.30 -2.28 14.48
CA VAL A 36 -0.29 -1.66 15.67
C VAL A 36 -1.66 -1.06 15.32
N GLY A 37 -1.75 -0.36 14.19
CA GLY A 37 -3.02 0.20 13.72
C GLY A 37 -4.07 -0.87 13.41
N THR A 38 -3.67 -1.96 12.75
CA THR A 38 -4.55 -3.10 12.48
C THR A 38 -5.06 -3.74 13.77
N LEU A 39 -4.18 -3.91 14.75
CA LEU A 39 -4.54 -4.41 16.07
C LEU A 39 -5.57 -3.49 16.74
N LEU A 40 -5.35 -2.19 16.78
CA LEU A 40 -6.29 -1.22 17.35
C LEU A 40 -7.65 -1.22 16.63
N LYS A 41 -7.65 -1.28 15.29
CA LYS A 41 -8.88 -1.42 14.50
C LYS A 41 -9.65 -2.70 14.86
N SER A 42 -8.97 -3.78 15.20
CA SER A 42 -9.62 -5.02 15.62
C SER A 42 -10.41 -4.87 16.92
N TYR A 43 -10.10 -3.88 17.73
CA TYR A 43 -10.85 -3.51 18.94
C TYR A 43 -11.97 -2.49 18.66
N GLY A 44 -12.19 -2.12 17.39
CA GLY A 44 -13.20 -1.15 16.99
C GLY A 44 -12.74 0.31 17.05
N ILE A 45 -11.45 0.57 17.23
CA ILE A 45 -10.87 1.91 17.32
C ILE A 45 -10.63 2.45 15.91
N ARG A 46 -11.04 3.68 15.62
CA ARG A 46 -10.77 4.35 14.35
C ARG A 46 -9.34 4.89 14.35
N VAL A 47 -8.55 4.49 13.38
CA VAL A 47 -7.13 4.80 13.32
C VAL A 47 -6.80 5.58 12.06
N THR A 48 -6.01 6.64 12.18
CA THR A 48 -5.30 7.29 11.08
C THR A 48 -3.80 7.14 11.24
N SER A 49 -3.04 7.42 10.18
CA SER A 49 -1.58 7.33 10.21
C SER A 49 -0.93 8.55 9.57
N ILE A 50 0.20 8.98 10.12
CA ILE A 50 1.06 10.05 9.58
C ILE A 50 2.47 9.49 9.41
N LYS A 51 3.06 9.73 8.25
CA LYS A 51 4.48 9.48 7.97
C LYS A 51 5.24 10.79 7.99
N ILE A 52 6.32 10.85 8.74
CA ILE A 52 7.24 11.97 8.74
C ILE A 52 8.54 11.54 8.11
N ASP A 53 8.93 12.24 7.04
CA ASP A 53 10.17 12.02 6.33
C ASP A 53 11.07 13.25 6.45
N PRO A 54 12.23 13.14 7.12
CA PRO A 54 13.07 14.30 7.42
C PRO A 54 13.91 14.80 6.23
N TYR A 55 13.54 14.51 4.99
CA TYR A 55 14.20 15.07 3.80
C TYR A 55 13.59 16.42 3.38
N ILE A 56 14.36 17.18 2.58
CA ILE A 56 14.00 18.55 2.17
C ILE A 56 13.03 18.57 0.98
N ASN A 57 12.84 17.47 0.26
CA ASN A 57 11.88 17.41 -0.83
C ASN A 57 10.46 17.75 -0.33
N ILE A 58 9.70 18.46 -1.16
CA ILE A 58 8.30 18.80 -0.83
C ILE A 58 7.43 17.52 -0.83
N ASP A 59 7.64 16.67 -1.85
CA ASP A 59 6.97 15.38 -2.00
C ASP A 59 7.88 14.37 -2.70
N ALA A 60 7.38 13.17 -2.98
CA ALA A 60 8.14 12.10 -3.62
C ALA A 60 8.14 12.18 -5.17
N GLY A 61 7.46 13.16 -5.78
CA GLY A 61 7.26 13.22 -7.23
C GLY A 61 8.53 13.33 -8.07
N THR A 62 9.64 13.79 -7.46
CA THR A 62 10.95 13.91 -8.10
C THR A 62 11.93 12.79 -7.73
N PHE A 63 11.50 11.79 -6.97
CA PHE A 63 12.37 10.71 -6.54
C PHE A 63 12.74 9.76 -7.66
N SER A 64 13.96 9.23 -7.57
CA SER A 64 14.41 8.12 -8.40
C SER A 64 13.92 6.80 -7.78
N PRO A 65 13.22 5.94 -8.54
CA PRO A 65 12.85 4.62 -8.04
C PRO A 65 14.03 3.73 -7.64
N TYR A 66 15.23 4.02 -8.15
CA TYR A 66 16.46 3.30 -7.80
C TYR A 66 17.01 3.65 -6.41
N GLU A 67 16.70 4.85 -5.90
CA GLU A 67 17.24 5.34 -4.62
C GLU A 67 16.22 5.20 -3.47
N HIS A 68 14.96 5.49 -3.77
CA HIS A 68 13.91 5.60 -2.75
C HIS A 68 12.76 4.60 -2.92
N GLY A 69 12.80 3.76 -3.96
CA GLY A 69 11.71 2.85 -4.26
C GLY A 69 10.53 3.54 -4.97
N GLU A 70 9.35 2.96 -4.84
CA GLU A 70 8.14 3.41 -5.51
C GLU A 70 7.66 4.77 -5.00
N VAL A 71 7.20 5.62 -5.92
CA VAL A 71 6.38 6.79 -5.58
C VAL A 71 4.93 6.36 -5.52
N PHE A 72 4.35 6.37 -4.32
CA PHE A 72 2.96 6.01 -4.11
C PHE A 72 2.04 7.20 -4.38
N VAL A 73 0.91 6.98 -5.06
CA VAL A 73 -0.05 8.04 -5.38
C VAL A 73 -1.35 7.85 -4.61
N LEU A 74 -1.79 8.91 -3.95
CA LEU A 74 -3.03 8.96 -3.17
C LEU A 74 -4.24 9.39 -4.02
N ASP A 75 -5.45 9.26 -3.46
CA ASP A 75 -6.70 9.63 -4.14
C ASP A 75 -6.70 11.12 -4.54
N ASP A 76 -6.13 12.00 -3.72
CA ASP A 76 -6.02 13.45 -3.96
C ASP A 76 -4.88 13.85 -4.91
N GLY A 77 -4.17 12.87 -5.49
CA GLY A 77 -3.04 13.08 -6.38
C GLY A 77 -1.72 13.38 -5.66
N GLY A 78 -1.66 13.23 -4.35
CA GLY A 78 -0.42 13.35 -3.58
C GLY A 78 0.57 12.26 -4.01
N GLU A 79 1.80 12.66 -4.41
CA GLU A 79 2.94 11.78 -4.67
C GLU A 79 3.73 11.65 -3.36
N VAL A 80 3.68 10.47 -2.74
CA VAL A 80 4.15 10.27 -1.37
C VAL A 80 5.08 9.06 -1.24
N ASP A 81 5.71 8.93 -0.08
CA ASP A 81 6.53 7.77 0.25
C ASP A 81 5.74 6.47 0.24
N LEU A 82 6.40 5.36 -0.14
CA LEU A 82 5.82 4.02 -0.26
C LEU A 82 5.19 3.48 1.03
N ASP A 83 5.63 3.97 2.20
CA ASP A 83 5.09 3.56 3.50
C ASP A 83 3.60 3.91 3.66
N LEU A 84 3.13 5.01 3.03
CA LEU A 84 1.71 5.33 3.05
C LEU A 84 0.86 4.26 2.36
N GLY A 85 1.39 3.65 1.29
CA GLY A 85 0.77 2.48 0.66
C GLY A 85 0.66 1.30 1.63
N ASN A 86 1.65 1.12 2.49
CA ASN A 86 1.63 0.08 3.51
C ASN A 86 0.54 0.33 4.55
N TYR A 87 0.40 1.59 5.02
CA TYR A 87 -0.68 1.96 5.94
C TYR A 87 -2.06 1.76 5.32
N GLU A 88 -2.28 2.21 4.09
CA GLU A 88 -3.56 2.01 3.41
C GLU A 88 -3.89 0.53 3.24
N ARG A 89 -2.90 -0.33 2.92
CA ARG A 89 -3.10 -1.78 2.74
C ARG A 89 -3.45 -2.49 4.05
N PHE A 90 -2.79 -2.14 5.14
CA PHE A 90 -3.00 -2.78 6.45
C PHE A 90 -4.23 -2.26 7.17
N LEU A 91 -4.43 -0.94 7.13
CA LEU A 91 -5.50 -0.27 7.85
C LEU A 91 -6.81 -0.22 7.06
N ASP A 92 -6.79 -0.53 5.77
CA ASP A 92 -7.92 -0.35 4.86
C ASP A 92 -8.57 1.02 5.04
N ILE A 93 -7.77 2.06 4.85
CA ILE A 93 -8.13 3.49 4.95
C ILE A 93 -7.69 4.22 3.70
N LYS A 94 -8.14 5.46 3.55
CA LYS A 94 -7.69 6.39 2.50
C LYS A 94 -6.98 7.56 3.15
N LEU A 95 -5.71 7.72 2.82
CA LEU A 95 -4.87 8.81 3.30
C LEU A 95 -4.88 9.98 2.31
N HIS A 96 -4.47 11.15 2.79
CA HIS A 96 -4.34 12.38 2.04
C HIS A 96 -2.87 12.82 1.98
N ARG A 97 -2.52 13.69 1.02
CA ARG A 97 -1.15 14.23 0.88
C ARG A 97 -0.56 14.81 2.17
N ASP A 98 -1.43 15.32 3.04
CA ASP A 98 -1.01 15.90 4.32
C ASP A 98 -0.64 14.86 5.38
N ASN A 99 -1.00 13.59 5.16
CA ASN A 99 -0.55 12.48 6.02
C ASN A 99 0.93 12.15 5.82
N ASN A 100 1.57 12.68 4.76
CA ASN A 100 3.02 12.65 4.59
C ASN A 100 3.61 14.04 4.89
N ILE A 101 4.33 14.15 5.98
CA ILE A 101 5.00 15.37 6.43
C ILE A 101 6.48 15.28 6.06
N THR A 102 7.00 16.27 5.34
CA THR A 102 8.43 16.38 5.02
C THR A 102 9.03 17.63 5.64
N THR A 103 10.33 17.65 5.84
CA THR A 103 11.04 18.88 6.24
C THR A 103 10.75 20.01 5.28
N GLY A 104 10.78 19.74 3.97
CA GLY A 104 10.49 20.75 2.95
C GLY A 104 9.11 21.37 3.09
N LYS A 105 8.06 20.57 3.29
CA LYS A 105 6.69 21.08 3.52
C LYS A 105 6.60 22.00 4.73
N ILE A 106 7.20 21.59 5.86
CA ILE A 106 7.16 22.38 7.10
C ILE A 106 7.91 23.69 6.94
N TYR A 107 9.14 23.66 6.40
CA TYR A 107 9.94 24.86 6.21
C TYR A 107 9.28 25.81 5.20
N GLN A 108 8.80 25.31 4.09
CA GLN A 108 8.06 26.11 3.11
C GLN A 108 6.83 26.77 3.73
N HIS A 109 6.08 26.04 4.55
CA HIS A 109 4.91 26.58 5.27
C HIS A 109 5.29 27.75 6.17
N VAL A 110 6.34 27.61 6.99
CA VAL A 110 6.80 28.66 7.91
C VAL A 110 7.38 29.84 7.15
N ILE A 111 8.17 29.60 6.09
CA ILE A 111 8.72 30.67 5.23
C ILE A 111 7.58 31.44 4.54
N ASN A 112 6.57 30.76 4.04
CA ASN A 112 5.40 31.40 3.42
C ASN A 112 4.60 32.25 4.44
N LYS A 113 4.45 31.78 5.68
CA LYS A 113 3.86 32.55 6.78
C LYS A 113 4.69 33.82 7.08
N GLU A 114 6.01 33.69 7.15
CA GLU A 114 6.94 34.82 7.35
C GLU A 114 6.79 35.87 6.25
N ARG A 115 6.81 35.44 4.98
CA ARG A 115 6.64 36.35 3.83
C ARG A 115 5.27 37.06 3.79
N ARG A 116 4.23 36.45 4.31
CA ARG A 116 2.90 37.09 4.45
C ARG A 116 2.81 38.05 5.63
N GLY A 117 3.78 38.05 6.54
CA GLY A 117 3.80 38.90 7.71
C GLY A 117 3.12 38.32 8.96
N ASP A 118 2.82 37.03 8.98
CA ASP A 118 2.18 36.36 10.13
C ASP A 118 3.05 36.42 11.41
N TYR A 119 4.35 36.69 11.25
CA TYR A 119 5.34 36.81 12.33
C TYR A 119 5.94 38.22 12.46
N LEU A 120 5.24 39.26 12.02
CA LEU A 120 5.77 40.64 12.09
C LEU A 120 6.30 40.99 13.48
N GLY A 121 7.52 41.56 13.50
CA GLY A 121 8.20 41.97 14.72
C GLY A 121 8.90 40.83 15.49
N LYS A 122 8.89 39.59 14.97
CA LYS A 122 9.56 38.43 15.58
C LYS A 122 10.71 37.92 14.74
N THR A 123 11.75 37.42 15.42
CA THR A 123 12.77 36.60 14.76
C THR A 123 12.24 35.17 14.63
N VAL A 124 12.09 34.67 13.40
CA VAL A 124 11.59 33.32 13.13
C VAL A 124 12.74 32.30 13.30
N GLN A 125 12.54 31.30 14.14
CA GLN A 125 13.56 30.31 14.54
C GLN A 125 12.98 28.90 14.49
N VAL A 126 13.83 27.88 14.55
CA VAL A 126 13.37 26.47 14.60
C VAL A 126 12.45 26.25 15.80
N VAL A 127 12.87 26.72 16.97
CA VAL A 127 12.02 26.75 18.18
C VAL A 127 11.63 28.21 18.44
N PRO A 128 10.34 28.56 18.51
CA PRO A 128 9.18 27.66 18.47
C PRO A 128 8.55 27.46 17.07
N HIS A 129 8.90 28.22 16.04
CA HIS A 129 8.08 28.39 14.83
C HIS A 129 7.98 27.10 13.99
N ILE A 130 9.10 26.37 13.78
CA ILE A 130 9.11 25.08 13.08
C ILE A 130 8.47 24.00 13.95
N THR A 131 8.83 23.98 15.25
CA THR A 131 8.27 22.96 16.16
C THR A 131 6.76 23.14 16.37
N ASP A 132 6.26 24.37 16.44
CA ASP A 132 4.82 24.65 16.51
C ASP A 132 4.11 24.23 15.21
N ALA A 133 4.69 24.56 14.04
CA ALA A 133 4.15 24.17 12.75
C ALA A 133 4.03 22.65 12.59
N ILE A 134 5.02 21.88 13.08
CA ILE A 134 4.96 20.41 13.08
C ILE A 134 3.80 19.92 13.95
N GLN A 135 3.69 20.44 15.17
CA GLN A 135 2.65 20.04 16.11
C GLN A 135 1.24 20.40 15.60
N GLU A 136 1.05 21.62 15.09
CA GLU A 136 -0.22 22.08 14.48
C GLU A 136 -0.62 21.21 13.28
N TRP A 137 0.36 20.83 12.44
CA TRP A 137 0.12 19.99 11.29
C TRP A 137 -0.35 18.59 11.72
N VAL A 138 0.34 17.98 12.67
CA VAL A 138 -0.02 16.67 13.24
C VAL A 138 -1.44 16.68 13.80
N GLU A 139 -1.78 17.69 14.62
CA GLU A 139 -3.13 17.81 15.21
C GLU A 139 -4.21 17.99 14.16
N ARG A 140 -3.95 18.83 13.15
CA ARG A 140 -4.89 19.06 12.04
C ARG A 140 -5.15 17.77 11.27
N VAL A 141 -4.11 17.08 10.86
CA VAL A 141 -4.20 15.86 10.04
C VAL A 141 -4.80 14.69 10.82
N ALA A 142 -4.48 14.55 12.10
CA ALA A 142 -5.05 13.52 12.96
C ALA A 142 -6.58 13.58 13.04
N ASN A 143 -7.18 14.77 12.83
CA ASN A 143 -8.62 14.96 12.86
C ASN A 143 -9.33 14.79 11.50
N ILE A 144 -8.57 14.51 10.41
CA ILE A 144 -9.17 14.30 9.08
C ILE A 144 -9.77 12.89 9.01
N PRO A 145 -11.05 12.74 8.64
CA PRO A 145 -11.66 11.42 8.42
C PRO A 145 -10.93 10.65 7.32
N VAL A 146 -10.64 9.39 7.57
CA VAL A 146 -9.93 8.49 6.62
C VAL A 146 -10.77 7.31 6.17
N ASN A 147 -11.94 7.11 6.79
CA ASN A 147 -12.97 6.15 6.40
C ASN A 147 -14.10 6.86 5.66
N GLY A 148 -14.91 6.12 4.91
CA GLY A 148 -16.04 6.70 4.16
C GLY A 148 -17.18 7.25 5.03
N ASP A 149 -17.17 6.99 6.34
CA ASP A 149 -18.19 7.39 7.32
C ASP A 149 -18.08 8.82 7.83
N GLN A 150 -17.08 9.57 7.37
CA GLN A 150 -16.76 10.94 7.81
C GLN A 150 -16.54 11.12 9.32
N GLN A 151 -16.34 10.05 10.07
CA GLN A 151 -16.08 10.13 11.50
C GLN A 151 -14.60 10.40 11.77
N ARG A 152 -14.33 11.22 12.80
CA ARG A 152 -12.98 11.54 13.25
C ARG A 152 -12.28 10.27 13.77
N PRO A 153 -10.98 10.06 13.46
CA PRO A 153 -10.18 9.03 14.11
C PRO A 153 -10.08 9.22 15.63
N ASP A 154 -9.92 8.11 16.35
CA ASP A 154 -9.71 8.10 17.80
C ASP A 154 -8.22 8.07 18.15
N VAL A 155 -7.42 7.41 17.29
CA VAL A 155 -5.98 7.25 17.45
C VAL A 155 -5.25 7.66 16.16
N CYS A 156 -4.20 8.45 16.31
CA CYS A 156 -3.25 8.80 15.25
C CYS A 156 -1.92 8.10 15.50
N ILE A 157 -1.47 7.28 14.55
CA ILE A 157 -0.16 6.64 14.59
C ILE A 157 0.79 7.49 13.75
N ILE A 158 1.91 7.91 14.35
CA ILE A 158 2.89 8.78 13.73
C ILE A 158 4.19 8.00 13.60
N GLU A 159 4.64 7.74 12.38
CA GLU A 159 5.95 7.18 12.14
C GLU A 159 6.96 8.29 11.87
N LEU A 160 8.00 8.37 12.70
CA LEU A 160 9.15 9.24 12.45
C LEU A 160 10.18 8.48 11.62
N GLY A 161 10.39 8.94 10.40
CA GLY A 161 11.42 8.46 9.48
C GLY A 161 12.83 8.73 10.01
N GLY A 162 13.82 8.06 9.42
CA GLY A 162 15.21 8.13 9.86
C GLY A 162 15.47 7.37 11.17
N THR A 163 16.59 7.67 11.77
CA THR A 163 17.09 7.09 13.03
C THR A 163 17.18 8.18 14.09
N ILE A 164 16.84 7.86 15.32
CA ILE A 164 17.01 8.81 16.45
C ILE A 164 18.49 9.19 16.56
N GLY A 165 18.76 10.49 16.59
CA GLY A 165 20.10 11.07 16.61
C GLY A 165 20.57 11.66 15.27
N ASP A 166 19.89 11.32 14.17
CA ASP A 166 20.18 11.93 12.86
C ASP A 166 19.84 13.43 12.87
N ILE A 167 20.72 14.25 12.26
CA ILE A 167 20.58 15.71 12.24
C ILE A 167 19.26 16.14 11.62
N GLU A 168 18.85 15.47 10.55
CA GLU A 168 17.64 15.77 9.78
C GLU A 168 16.38 15.59 10.61
N GLY A 169 16.41 14.64 11.57
CA GLY A 169 15.27 14.33 12.45
C GLY A 169 15.11 15.26 13.64
N MET A 170 16.13 16.05 13.99
CA MET A 170 16.16 16.80 15.24
C MET A 170 15.00 17.78 15.45
N PRO A 171 14.54 18.56 14.47
CA PRO A 171 13.37 19.44 14.64
C PRO A 171 12.10 18.68 15.00
N PHE A 172 11.90 17.48 14.45
CA PHE A 172 10.76 16.61 14.73
C PHE A 172 10.85 16.00 16.13
N VAL A 173 12.04 15.53 16.52
CA VAL A 173 12.29 15.01 17.89
C VAL A 173 11.97 16.09 18.94
N GLU A 174 12.44 17.31 18.72
CA GLU A 174 12.15 18.45 19.61
C GLU A 174 10.65 18.78 19.62
N ALA A 175 10.01 18.79 18.46
CA ALA A 175 8.57 19.01 18.37
C ALA A 175 7.78 17.96 19.17
N PHE A 176 8.12 16.67 19.08
CA PHE A 176 7.45 15.62 19.84
C PHE A 176 7.79 15.62 21.33
N ARG A 177 8.99 16.08 21.72
CA ARG A 177 9.32 16.34 23.13
C ARG A 177 8.38 17.39 23.74
N GLN A 178 8.10 18.46 23.01
CA GLN A 178 7.12 19.48 23.42
C GLN A 178 5.68 18.94 23.35
N PHE A 179 5.35 18.19 22.30
CA PHE A 179 4.02 17.67 22.04
C PHE A 179 3.54 16.71 23.12
N GLN A 180 4.39 15.75 23.56
CA GLN A 180 4.03 14.82 24.64
C GLN A 180 3.69 15.54 25.96
N PHE A 181 4.38 16.64 26.25
CA PHE A 181 4.07 17.46 27.42
C PHE A 181 2.71 18.17 27.27
N ARG A 182 2.44 18.70 26.08
CA ARG A 182 1.21 19.45 25.78
C ARG A 182 -0.04 18.57 25.79
N VAL A 183 0.00 17.41 25.15
CA VAL A 183 -1.16 16.49 25.04
C VAL A 183 -1.32 15.62 26.28
N LYS A 184 -0.32 15.56 27.14
CA LYS A 184 -0.20 14.77 28.36
C LYS A 184 -0.02 13.27 28.10
N LYS A 185 0.51 12.57 29.14
CA LYS A 185 0.94 11.17 29.03
C LYS A 185 -0.21 10.18 28.73
N GLU A 186 -1.41 10.46 29.23
CA GLU A 186 -2.60 9.64 28.98
C GLU A 186 -3.11 9.70 27.52
N ASN A 187 -2.61 10.64 26.72
CA ASN A 187 -2.96 10.79 25.31
C ASN A 187 -1.77 10.52 24.38
N PHE A 188 -0.63 10.09 24.92
CA PHE A 188 0.60 9.88 24.15
C PHE A 188 1.31 8.59 24.54
N CYS A 189 1.68 7.78 23.54
CA CYS A 189 2.46 6.57 23.73
C CYS A 189 3.64 6.57 22.75
N CYS A 190 4.84 6.27 23.24
CA CYS A 190 6.04 6.24 22.42
C CYS A 190 6.57 4.81 22.27
N ILE A 191 6.65 4.35 21.02
CA ILE A 191 7.23 3.07 20.62
C ILE A 191 8.61 3.33 20.03
N HIS A 192 9.63 2.62 20.53
CA HIS A 192 10.96 2.64 19.96
C HIS A 192 11.31 1.28 19.35
N VAL A 193 11.53 1.25 18.03
CA VAL A 193 11.92 0.05 17.31
C VAL A 193 13.45 -0.02 17.26
N SER A 194 14.03 -1.12 17.69
CA SER A 194 15.48 -1.30 17.77
C SER A 194 15.91 -2.69 17.31
N LEU A 195 17.06 -2.77 16.67
CA LEU A 195 17.66 -4.04 16.25
C LEU A 195 18.35 -4.74 17.41
N ILE A 196 18.07 -6.02 17.56
CA ILE A 196 18.81 -6.94 18.44
C ILE A 196 19.65 -7.88 17.56
N PRO A 197 20.88 -7.52 17.22
CA PRO A 197 21.70 -8.36 16.35
C PRO A 197 22.07 -9.67 17.03
N GLN A 198 22.11 -10.73 16.23
CA GLN A 198 22.53 -12.07 16.63
C GLN A 198 23.68 -12.52 15.70
N PRO A 199 24.96 -12.19 16.04
CA PRO A 199 26.10 -12.59 15.23
C PRO A 199 26.19 -14.11 15.12
N ARG A 200 26.37 -14.60 13.90
CA ARG A 200 26.44 -16.06 13.61
C ARG A 200 27.51 -16.76 14.41
N THR A 201 28.64 -16.08 14.69
CA THR A 201 29.78 -16.66 15.43
C THR A 201 29.49 -16.95 16.89
N THR A 202 28.62 -16.15 17.54
CA THR A 202 28.31 -16.30 18.97
C THR A 202 26.94 -16.89 19.22
N GLY A 203 26.03 -16.80 18.26
CA GLY A 203 24.64 -17.22 18.42
C GLY A 203 23.83 -16.47 19.48
N GLU A 204 24.41 -15.44 20.12
CA GLU A 204 23.79 -14.70 21.21
C GLU A 204 23.15 -13.39 20.76
N HIS A 205 22.00 -13.05 21.31
CA HIS A 205 21.38 -11.74 21.11
C HIS A 205 22.17 -10.63 21.80
N LYS A 206 22.58 -9.61 21.07
CA LYS A 206 23.38 -8.48 21.59
C LYS A 206 22.48 -7.26 21.84
N THR A 207 22.34 -6.85 23.10
CA THR A 207 21.44 -5.78 23.54
C THR A 207 22.09 -4.38 23.57
N LYS A 208 23.40 -4.28 23.41
CA LYS A 208 24.13 -3.00 23.48
C LYS A 208 23.65 -1.95 22.45
N PRO A 209 23.37 -2.28 21.20
CA PRO A 209 22.85 -1.30 20.25
C PRO A 209 21.53 -0.67 20.71
N THR A 210 20.59 -1.48 21.21
CA THR A 210 19.32 -1.01 21.76
C THR A 210 19.52 -0.13 22.99
N GLN A 211 20.39 -0.52 23.92
CA GLN A 211 20.73 0.29 25.10
C GLN A 211 21.29 1.67 24.70
N ALA A 212 22.16 1.71 23.68
CA ALA A 212 22.74 2.95 23.19
C ALA A 212 21.67 3.85 22.55
N SER A 213 20.82 3.29 21.68
CA SER A 213 19.76 4.03 21.01
C SER A 213 18.72 4.60 21.98
N VAL A 214 18.28 3.84 22.98
CA VAL A 214 17.36 4.32 24.01
C VAL A 214 18.01 5.42 24.89
N ARG A 215 19.31 5.29 25.19
CA ARG A 215 20.04 6.32 25.94
C ARG A 215 20.11 7.64 25.16
N GLU A 216 20.37 7.57 23.85
CA GLU A 216 20.39 8.73 22.97
C GLU A 216 19.00 9.39 22.90
N MET A 217 17.96 8.62 22.66
CA MET A 217 16.57 9.09 22.67
C MET A 217 16.21 9.84 23.96
N ARG A 218 16.64 9.32 25.10
CA ARG A 218 16.43 9.99 26.39
C ARG A 218 17.25 11.25 26.55
N GLY A 219 18.47 11.26 26.01
CA GLY A 219 19.30 12.46 25.96
C GLY A 219 18.61 13.60 25.20
N LEU A 220 17.78 13.28 24.23
CA LEU A 220 16.94 14.22 23.47
C LEU A 220 15.58 14.52 24.16
N GLY A 221 15.31 13.96 25.33
CA GLY A 221 14.12 14.24 26.13
C GLY A 221 12.88 13.42 25.79
N LEU A 222 12.99 12.40 24.95
CA LEU A 222 11.96 11.41 24.69
C LEU A 222 12.26 10.11 25.44
N SER A 223 11.23 9.43 25.94
CA SER A 223 11.37 8.11 26.57
C SER A 223 10.38 7.13 25.97
N PRO A 224 10.81 5.89 25.62
CA PRO A 224 9.90 4.90 25.09
C PRO A 224 9.00 4.34 26.21
N ASP A 225 7.72 4.17 25.90
CA ASP A 225 6.78 3.37 26.68
C ASP A 225 6.90 1.89 26.30
N LEU A 226 7.20 1.60 25.03
CA LEU A 226 7.41 0.25 24.49
C LEU A 226 8.71 0.18 23.71
N ILE A 227 9.44 -0.92 23.83
CA ILE A 227 10.60 -1.23 23.01
C ILE A 227 10.30 -2.45 22.14
N PHE A 228 10.27 -2.24 20.82
CA PHE A 228 10.07 -3.30 19.85
C PHE A 228 11.42 -3.82 19.37
N CYS A 229 11.74 -5.04 19.74
CA CYS A 229 13.01 -5.70 19.49
C CYS A 229 12.94 -6.49 18.19
N ARG A 230 13.51 -5.93 17.11
CA ARG A 230 13.67 -6.63 15.84
C ARG A 230 14.85 -7.62 15.95
N SER A 231 14.60 -8.87 15.60
CA SER A 231 15.60 -9.94 15.65
C SER A 231 15.29 -11.00 14.59
N VAL A 232 16.28 -11.78 14.21
CA VAL A 232 16.09 -12.93 13.30
C VAL A 232 15.28 -14.02 14.00
N ASN A 233 15.66 -14.35 15.23
CA ASN A 233 15.00 -15.38 16.05
C ASN A 233 14.31 -14.76 17.27
N PRO A 234 13.32 -15.44 17.87
CA PRO A 234 12.67 -14.98 19.11
C PRO A 234 13.69 -14.73 20.23
N ILE A 235 13.53 -13.59 20.92
CA ILE A 235 14.34 -13.27 22.10
C ILE A 235 13.78 -13.98 23.35
N ASN A 236 14.66 -14.47 24.21
CA ASN A 236 14.27 -15.12 25.46
C ASN A 236 14.05 -14.09 26.60
N ASN A 237 13.49 -14.56 27.72
CA ASN A 237 13.18 -13.70 28.87
C ASN A 237 14.43 -13.04 29.45
N SER A 238 15.57 -13.71 29.52
CA SER A 238 16.80 -13.10 30.07
C SER A 238 17.30 -11.92 29.22
N VAL A 239 17.06 -11.93 27.91
CA VAL A 239 17.33 -10.78 27.01
C VAL A 239 16.33 -9.65 27.27
N LYS A 240 15.04 -9.99 27.45
CA LYS A 240 14.00 -9.01 27.80
C LYS A 240 14.31 -8.33 29.14
N ASP A 241 14.65 -9.11 30.17
CA ASP A 241 15.01 -8.59 31.51
C ASP A 241 16.24 -7.68 31.44
N LYS A 242 17.24 -8.05 30.65
CA LYS A 242 18.42 -7.23 30.45
C LYS A 242 18.10 -5.91 29.75
N ILE A 243 17.23 -5.91 28.72
CA ILE A 243 16.78 -4.67 28.06
C ILE A 243 15.97 -3.82 29.03
N SER A 244 15.04 -4.44 29.76
CA SER A 244 14.23 -3.80 30.80
C SER A 244 15.10 -3.06 31.82
N LEU A 245 16.10 -3.75 32.38
CA LEU A 245 17.00 -3.20 33.36
C LEU A 245 17.78 -1.97 32.86
N PHE A 246 18.32 -2.03 31.64
CA PHE A 246 19.14 -0.94 31.10
C PHE A 246 18.35 0.16 30.43
N CYS A 247 17.16 -0.15 29.95
CA CYS A 247 16.29 0.82 29.27
C CYS A 247 15.15 1.34 30.16
N HIS A 248 15.04 0.88 31.41
CA HIS A 248 14.01 1.26 32.38
C HIS A 248 12.57 1.23 31.80
N VAL A 249 12.27 0.13 31.12
CA VAL A 249 10.95 -0.19 30.59
C VAL A 249 10.57 -1.55 31.17
N PRO A 250 9.35 -1.76 31.69
CA PRO A 250 8.93 -3.05 32.23
C PRO A 250 9.16 -4.22 31.26
N PRO A 251 9.52 -5.43 31.71
CA PRO A 251 9.81 -6.57 30.81
C PRO A 251 8.66 -6.91 29.85
N GLU A 252 7.41 -6.74 30.30
CA GLU A 252 6.20 -6.93 29.49
C GLU A 252 6.01 -5.89 28.39
N GLN A 253 6.70 -4.76 28.46
CA GLN A 253 6.75 -3.70 27.45
C GLN A 253 7.95 -3.84 26.51
N VAL A 254 8.76 -4.88 26.67
CA VAL A 254 9.81 -5.29 25.73
C VAL A 254 9.25 -6.34 24.79
N ILE A 255 8.86 -5.90 23.61
CA ILE A 255 8.12 -6.69 22.61
C ILE A 255 9.06 -7.33 21.61
N CYS A 256 8.94 -8.63 21.43
CA CYS A 256 9.71 -9.37 20.44
C CYS A 256 9.04 -9.30 19.07
N VAL A 257 9.75 -8.78 18.06
CA VAL A 257 9.33 -8.79 16.65
C VAL A 257 10.41 -9.49 15.85
N HIS A 258 10.37 -10.82 15.85
CA HIS A 258 11.30 -11.65 15.08
C HIS A 258 10.83 -11.84 13.64
N ASP A 259 11.72 -12.38 12.81
CA ASP A 259 11.37 -12.69 11.42
C ASP A 259 10.25 -13.73 11.37
N VAL A 260 9.29 -13.50 10.51
CA VAL A 260 8.10 -14.35 10.32
C VAL A 260 7.93 -14.68 8.84
N SER A 261 7.19 -15.73 8.53
CA SER A 261 6.93 -16.21 7.17
C SER A 261 6.28 -15.19 6.27
N SER A 262 5.48 -14.28 6.84
CA SER A 262 4.78 -13.23 6.12
C SER A 262 4.55 -12.02 7.02
N ILE A 263 4.61 -10.81 6.44
CA ILE A 263 4.26 -9.56 7.16
C ILE A 263 2.83 -9.58 7.72
N TYR A 264 1.94 -10.40 7.16
CA TYR A 264 0.56 -10.54 7.65
C TYR A 264 0.48 -11.25 9.01
N ARG A 265 1.55 -11.93 9.43
CA ARG A 265 1.64 -12.52 10.77
C ARG A 265 2.02 -11.50 11.85
N VAL A 266 2.59 -10.35 11.48
CA VAL A 266 3.05 -9.36 12.48
C VAL A 266 1.92 -8.84 13.36
N PRO A 267 0.72 -8.43 12.87
CA PRO A 267 -0.38 -8.04 13.75
C PRO A 267 -0.78 -9.14 14.75
N VAL A 268 -0.76 -10.39 14.30
CA VAL A 268 -1.08 -11.56 15.15
C VAL A 268 0.00 -11.75 16.23
N LEU A 269 1.28 -11.61 15.86
CA LEU A 269 2.40 -11.68 16.80
C LEU A 269 2.30 -10.60 17.90
N LEU A 270 1.80 -9.41 17.55
CA LEU A 270 1.58 -8.32 18.51
C LEU A 270 0.38 -8.62 19.44
N GLU A 271 -0.70 -9.16 18.88
CA GLU A 271 -1.87 -9.59 19.68
C GLU A 271 -1.49 -10.66 20.69
N ASP A 272 -0.75 -11.68 20.27
CA ASP A 272 -0.33 -12.81 21.10
C ASP A 272 0.58 -12.36 22.27
N GLN A 273 1.21 -11.19 22.18
CA GLN A 273 1.99 -10.55 23.26
C GLN A 273 1.17 -9.56 24.11
N GLY A 274 -0.14 -9.47 23.92
CA GLY A 274 -1.05 -8.69 24.78
C GLY A 274 -1.07 -7.18 24.51
N LEU A 275 -0.54 -6.71 23.36
CA LEU A 275 -0.44 -5.28 23.09
C LEU A 275 -1.79 -4.56 22.98
N GLY A 276 -2.84 -5.23 22.54
CA GLY A 276 -4.17 -4.62 22.47
C GLY A 276 -4.64 -4.13 23.84
N HIS A 277 -4.52 -4.98 24.85
CA HIS A 277 -4.85 -4.60 26.24
C HIS A 277 -3.94 -3.51 26.80
N PHE A 278 -2.65 -3.54 26.44
CA PHE A 278 -1.71 -2.49 26.81
C PHE A 278 -2.17 -1.12 26.29
N PHE A 279 -2.48 -1.00 24.99
CA PHE A 279 -2.89 0.27 24.41
C PHE A 279 -4.22 0.78 24.98
N ILE A 280 -5.21 -0.10 25.18
CA ILE A 280 -6.49 0.27 25.81
C ILE A 280 -6.27 0.86 27.19
N LYS A 281 -5.40 0.25 28.00
CA LYS A 281 -5.07 0.73 29.34
C LYS A 281 -4.25 2.02 29.29
N GLN A 282 -3.18 2.06 28.51
CA GLN A 282 -2.22 3.18 28.43
C GLN A 282 -2.88 4.47 27.92
N LEU A 283 -3.72 4.36 26.90
CA LEU A 283 -4.40 5.48 26.25
C LEU A 283 -5.82 5.71 26.79
N GLN A 284 -6.20 5.00 27.85
CA GLN A 284 -7.52 5.13 28.50
C GLN A 284 -8.71 4.95 27.52
N LEU A 285 -8.61 3.97 26.61
CA LEU A 285 -9.63 3.67 25.60
C LEU A 285 -10.72 2.73 26.17
N THR A 286 -11.26 3.03 27.33
CA THR A 286 -12.11 2.12 28.11
C THR A 286 -13.52 1.92 27.56
N HIS A 287 -13.95 2.76 26.61
CA HIS A 287 -15.26 2.69 25.96
C HIS A 287 -15.27 1.82 24.68
N PHE A 288 -14.10 1.28 24.30
CA PHE A 288 -14.00 0.35 23.17
C PHE A 288 -14.14 -1.11 23.61
N SER A 289 -14.26 -2.02 22.64
CA SER A 289 -14.38 -3.45 22.90
C SER A 289 -13.23 -3.96 23.78
N PRO A 290 -13.51 -4.79 24.78
CA PRO A 290 -12.44 -5.34 25.65
C PRO A 290 -11.58 -6.40 24.96
N GLY A 291 -11.93 -6.84 23.78
CA GLY A 291 -11.20 -7.85 23.00
C GLY A 291 -11.28 -7.63 21.50
N PRO A 292 -10.41 -8.31 20.73
CA PRO A 292 -10.36 -8.16 19.29
C PRO A 292 -11.64 -8.74 18.64
N LYS A 293 -12.14 -7.99 17.64
CA LYS A 293 -13.28 -8.41 16.83
C LYS A 293 -12.87 -9.39 15.72
N LYS A 294 -13.80 -9.75 14.84
CA LYS A 294 -13.59 -10.67 13.69
C LYS A 294 -12.39 -10.32 12.79
N LEU A 295 -11.96 -9.05 12.76
CA LEU A 295 -10.83 -8.61 11.94
C LEU A 295 -9.54 -9.38 12.25
N MET A 296 -9.19 -9.58 13.53
CA MET A 296 -7.98 -10.30 13.90
C MET A 296 -8.05 -11.79 13.52
N ALA A 297 -9.23 -12.41 13.59
CA ALA A 297 -9.41 -13.77 13.12
C ALA A 297 -9.13 -13.88 11.60
N ARG A 298 -9.57 -12.88 10.81
CA ARG A 298 -9.26 -12.79 9.36
C ARG A 298 -7.77 -12.64 9.09
N TRP A 299 -7.06 -11.82 9.85
CA TRP A 299 -5.61 -11.68 9.73
C TRP A 299 -4.88 -12.98 10.07
N ARG A 300 -5.33 -13.68 11.11
CA ARG A 300 -4.78 -14.99 11.50
C ARG A 300 -5.00 -16.02 10.39
N GLU A 301 -6.20 -16.07 9.82
CA GLU A 301 -6.50 -16.94 8.68
C GLU A 301 -5.69 -16.59 7.44
N LEU A 302 -5.52 -15.30 7.13
CA LEU A 302 -4.70 -14.81 6.01
C LEU A 302 -3.24 -15.27 6.17
N ALA A 303 -2.66 -15.10 7.37
CA ALA A 303 -1.31 -15.53 7.68
C ALA A 303 -1.15 -17.06 7.57
N ASN A 304 -2.10 -17.81 8.11
CA ASN A 304 -2.09 -19.29 8.04
C ASN A 304 -2.25 -19.79 6.60
N ARG A 305 -3.11 -19.14 5.80
CA ARG A 305 -3.28 -19.49 4.38
C ARG A 305 -1.99 -19.30 3.60
N TYR A 306 -1.30 -18.18 3.82
CA TYR A 306 -0.01 -17.91 3.17
C TYR A 306 1.01 -19.05 3.39
N GLU A 307 1.03 -19.63 4.59
CA GLU A 307 1.93 -20.72 4.95
C GLU A 307 1.53 -22.11 4.37
N ARG A 308 0.26 -22.27 3.98
CA ARG A 308 -0.28 -23.55 3.46
C ARG A 308 -0.34 -23.63 1.94
N LEU A 309 0.09 -22.57 1.22
CA LEU A 309 0.09 -22.57 -0.23
C LEU A 309 1.07 -23.61 -0.77
N ILE A 310 0.58 -24.54 -1.59
CA ILE A 310 1.36 -25.62 -2.22
C ILE A 310 1.54 -25.36 -3.70
N ASP A 311 0.44 -25.07 -4.41
CA ASP A 311 0.46 -24.80 -5.84
C ASP A 311 1.18 -23.49 -6.13
N GLU A 312 1.99 -23.45 -7.18
CA GLU A 312 2.72 -22.26 -7.61
C GLU A 312 2.18 -21.70 -8.92
N VAL A 313 2.32 -20.39 -9.08
CA VAL A 313 2.11 -19.70 -10.34
C VAL A 313 3.28 -18.76 -10.62
N THR A 314 3.89 -18.90 -11.80
CA THR A 314 5.03 -18.10 -12.23
C THR A 314 4.57 -16.92 -13.06
N ILE A 315 4.87 -15.70 -12.59
CA ILE A 315 4.59 -14.44 -13.28
C ILE A 315 5.91 -13.74 -13.60
N ALA A 316 6.09 -13.38 -14.89
CA ALA A 316 7.19 -12.53 -15.32
C ALA A 316 6.77 -11.05 -15.21
N LEU A 317 7.50 -10.27 -14.42
CA LEU A 317 7.40 -8.83 -14.36
C LEU A 317 8.51 -8.23 -15.24
N VAL A 318 8.14 -7.66 -16.38
CA VAL A 318 9.09 -7.04 -17.34
C VAL A 318 9.19 -5.55 -17.03
N GLY A 319 10.18 -5.18 -16.24
CA GLY A 319 10.33 -3.87 -15.65
C GLY A 319 11.56 -3.10 -16.12
N LYS A 320 11.66 -1.83 -15.69
CA LYS A 320 12.82 -0.94 -15.91
C LYS A 320 13.66 -0.74 -14.63
N TYR A 321 13.13 -1.08 -13.46
CA TYR A 321 13.72 -0.78 -12.14
C TYR A 321 13.84 -2.07 -11.32
N THR A 322 14.41 -3.12 -11.94
CA THR A 322 14.41 -4.48 -11.39
C THR A 322 15.52 -4.73 -10.36
N GLU A 323 16.48 -3.80 -10.23
CA GLU A 323 17.58 -3.91 -9.27
C GLU A 323 17.17 -3.61 -7.83
N LEU A 324 16.08 -2.85 -7.64
CA LEU A 324 15.53 -2.53 -6.32
C LEU A 324 14.09 -3.07 -6.20
N GLU A 325 13.85 -4.02 -5.31
CA GLU A 325 12.51 -4.61 -5.10
C GLU A 325 11.45 -3.55 -4.73
N ASP A 326 11.82 -2.56 -3.93
CA ASP A 326 10.91 -1.50 -3.49
C ASP A 326 10.44 -0.58 -4.63
N ALA A 327 11.10 -0.59 -5.79
CA ALA A 327 10.66 0.17 -6.96
C ALA A 327 9.30 -0.30 -7.53
N TYR A 328 8.92 -1.54 -7.26
CA TYR A 328 7.66 -2.14 -7.69
C TYR A 328 6.84 -2.70 -6.52
N ILE A 329 7.01 -2.15 -5.30
CA ILE A 329 6.44 -2.75 -4.09
C ILE A 329 4.91 -2.91 -4.17
N SER A 330 4.16 -1.92 -4.67
CA SER A 330 2.70 -2.03 -4.80
C SER A 330 2.29 -3.07 -5.84
N VAL A 331 3.02 -3.15 -6.97
CA VAL A 331 2.84 -4.19 -8.00
C VAL A 331 3.06 -5.59 -7.41
N VAL A 332 4.17 -5.78 -6.70
CA VAL A 332 4.51 -7.05 -6.03
C VAL A 332 3.45 -7.40 -4.98
N LYS A 333 2.98 -6.43 -4.20
CA LYS A 333 1.91 -6.66 -3.22
C LYS A 333 0.59 -7.02 -3.90
N ALA A 334 0.19 -6.34 -4.96
CA ALA A 334 -1.04 -6.64 -5.71
C ALA A 334 -1.01 -8.05 -6.32
N LEU A 335 0.15 -8.48 -6.86
CA LEU A 335 0.35 -9.87 -7.31
C LEU A 335 0.23 -10.86 -6.15
N LYS A 336 0.87 -10.59 -5.00
CA LYS A 336 0.80 -11.45 -3.80
C LYS A 336 -0.63 -11.55 -3.25
N HIS A 337 -1.39 -10.44 -3.20
CA HIS A 337 -2.79 -10.46 -2.79
C HIS A 337 -3.64 -11.34 -3.72
N SER A 338 -3.43 -11.19 -5.03
CA SER A 338 -4.16 -11.96 -6.05
C SER A 338 -3.78 -13.44 -6.04
N ALA A 339 -2.50 -13.78 -5.90
CA ALA A 339 -2.03 -15.16 -5.78
C ALA A 339 -2.62 -15.86 -4.55
N LEU A 340 -2.65 -15.15 -3.41
CA LEU A 340 -3.27 -15.64 -2.19
C LEU A 340 -4.78 -15.86 -2.36
N ALA A 341 -5.47 -14.96 -3.08
CA ALA A 341 -6.90 -15.09 -3.37
C ALA A 341 -7.21 -16.30 -4.26
N VAL A 342 -6.33 -16.65 -5.22
CA VAL A 342 -6.50 -17.84 -6.08
C VAL A 342 -5.89 -19.11 -5.47
N ASN A 343 -5.38 -19.02 -4.23
CA ASN A 343 -4.77 -20.11 -3.46
C ASN A 343 -3.51 -20.70 -4.11
N HIS A 344 -2.62 -19.82 -4.62
CA HIS A 344 -1.33 -20.20 -5.20
C HIS A 344 -0.20 -19.39 -4.57
N ARG A 345 0.97 -20.01 -4.47
CA ARG A 345 2.22 -19.33 -4.12
C ARG A 345 2.72 -18.59 -5.36
N LEU A 346 2.99 -17.31 -5.23
CA LEU A 346 3.56 -16.51 -6.31
C LEU A 346 5.05 -16.81 -6.46
N ASN A 347 5.44 -17.28 -7.63
CA ASN A 347 6.82 -17.31 -8.10
C ASN A 347 7.01 -16.11 -9.05
N LEU A 348 7.60 -15.03 -8.52
CA LEU A 348 7.79 -13.79 -9.28
C LEU A 348 9.18 -13.72 -9.88
N THR A 349 9.25 -13.63 -11.20
CA THR A 349 10.49 -13.44 -11.95
C THR A 349 10.60 -11.99 -12.41
N LEU A 350 11.59 -11.26 -11.91
CA LEU A 350 11.89 -9.89 -12.35
C LEU A 350 12.79 -9.93 -13.58
N ILE A 351 12.35 -9.37 -14.69
CA ILE A 351 13.08 -9.30 -15.95
C ILE A 351 13.38 -7.84 -16.27
N GLU A 352 14.66 -7.49 -16.39
CA GLU A 352 15.06 -6.19 -16.90
C GLU A 352 14.68 -6.08 -18.39
N ALA A 353 13.81 -5.13 -18.72
CA ALA A 353 13.26 -5.02 -20.05
C ALA A 353 14.34 -4.83 -21.13
N ALA A 354 15.40 -4.08 -20.83
CA ALA A 354 16.51 -3.88 -21.76
C ALA A 354 17.26 -5.18 -22.10
N ASP A 355 17.22 -6.20 -21.24
CA ASP A 355 17.86 -7.49 -21.50
C ASP A 355 17.09 -8.35 -22.53
N LEU A 356 15.86 -7.97 -22.89
CA LEU A 356 15.09 -8.61 -23.97
C LEU A 356 15.38 -8.01 -25.36
N GLU A 357 16.04 -6.85 -25.43
CA GLU A 357 16.31 -6.14 -26.68
C GLU A 357 17.41 -6.84 -27.50
N PRO A 358 17.28 -6.93 -28.86
CA PRO A 358 18.24 -7.64 -29.70
C PRO A 358 19.68 -7.12 -29.58
N GLU A 359 19.86 -5.83 -29.32
CA GLU A 359 21.17 -5.21 -29.14
C GLU A 359 21.93 -5.86 -27.98
N ARG A 360 21.21 -6.30 -26.95
CA ARG A 360 21.78 -6.97 -25.78
C ARG A 360 22.45 -8.29 -26.09
N LEU A 361 22.08 -8.92 -27.21
CA LEU A 361 22.74 -10.16 -27.68
C LEU A 361 24.25 -9.95 -27.93
N ASN A 362 24.66 -8.75 -28.36
CA ASN A 362 26.04 -8.41 -28.63
C ASN A 362 26.82 -8.06 -27.35
N ASP A 363 26.19 -7.30 -26.44
CA ASP A 363 26.87 -6.75 -25.24
C ASP A 363 26.80 -7.67 -24.02
N GLY A 364 25.81 -8.55 -23.95
CA GLY A 364 25.58 -9.42 -22.79
C GLY A 364 24.71 -10.64 -23.14
N PRO A 365 25.19 -11.56 -24.00
CA PRO A 365 24.39 -12.69 -24.52
C PRO A 365 23.82 -13.57 -23.40
N SER A 366 24.55 -13.74 -22.30
CA SER A 366 24.06 -14.51 -21.15
C SER A 366 22.81 -13.88 -20.53
N LYS A 367 22.79 -12.54 -20.33
CA LYS A 367 21.63 -11.82 -19.79
C LYS A 367 20.44 -11.89 -20.76
N TYR A 368 20.68 -11.71 -22.06
CA TYR A 368 19.66 -11.83 -23.11
C TYR A 368 19.00 -13.21 -23.07
N HIS A 369 19.78 -14.28 -23.14
CA HIS A 369 19.24 -15.63 -23.13
C HIS A 369 18.52 -15.98 -21.82
N THR A 370 19.03 -15.52 -20.69
CA THR A 370 18.38 -15.72 -19.38
C THR A 370 17.03 -14.99 -19.32
N ALA A 371 16.97 -13.73 -19.75
CA ALA A 371 15.74 -12.94 -19.77
C ALA A 371 14.66 -13.58 -20.66
N TRP A 372 15.03 -14.01 -21.87
CA TRP A 372 14.12 -14.73 -22.77
C TRP A 372 13.69 -16.09 -22.22
N HIS A 373 14.59 -16.87 -21.63
CA HIS A 373 14.25 -18.14 -20.99
C HIS A 373 13.23 -17.93 -19.86
N GLN A 374 13.41 -16.91 -19.03
CA GLN A 374 12.49 -16.56 -17.95
C GLN A 374 11.14 -16.13 -18.49
N LEU A 375 11.10 -15.29 -19.55
CA LEU A 375 9.86 -14.80 -20.16
C LEU A 375 9.04 -15.97 -20.76
N VAL A 376 9.70 -16.86 -21.47
CA VAL A 376 9.06 -18.01 -22.14
C VAL A 376 8.50 -19.02 -21.15
N SER A 377 9.14 -19.15 -19.98
CA SER A 377 8.74 -20.09 -18.93
C SER A 377 7.60 -19.57 -18.05
N ALA A 378 7.23 -18.29 -18.15
CA ALA A 378 6.19 -17.70 -17.33
C ALA A 378 4.78 -18.10 -17.77
N GLN A 379 3.89 -18.30 -16.79
CA GLN A 379 2.46 -18.58 -16.98
C GLN A 379 1.64 -17.31 -17.20
N GLY A 380 2.17 -16.16 -16.84
CA GLY A 380 1.58 -14.84 -17.07
C GLY A 380 2.66 -13.76 -17.11
N ILE A 381 2.38 -12.70 -17.84
CA ILE A 381 3.29 -11.57 -18.06
C ILE A 381 2.65 -10.28 -17.58
N LEU A 382 3.39 -9.55 -16.75
CA LEU A 382 3.04 -8.21 -16.29
C LEU A 382 4.05 -7.20 -16.81
N VAL A 383 3.57 -6.16 -17.48
CA VAL A 383 4.38 -5.01 -17.89
C VAL A 383 3.92 -3.78 -17.11
N PRO A 384 4.67 -3.35 -16.09
CA PRO A 384 4.29 -2.21 -15.24
C PRO A 384 4.57 -0.87 -15.90
N GLY A 385 4.12 0.21 -15.25
CA GLY A 385 4.46 1.59 -15.56
C GLY A 385 5.96 1.88 -15.58
N GLY A 386 6.31 3.09 -15.92
CA GLY A 386 7.70 3.59 -15.96
C GLY A 386 7.85 4.79 -16.87
N PHE A 387 8.96 5.50 -16.74
CA PHE A 387 9.30 6.69 -17.52
C PHE A 387 10.57 6.49 -18.33
N GLY A 388 10.71 7.28 -19.42
CA GLY A 388 11.90 7.31 -20.26
C GLY A 388 12.01 6.15 -21.25
N ILE A 389 12.94 6.25 -22.18
CA ILE A 389 13.07 5.38 -23.36
C ILE A 389 13.68 3.99 -23.06
N ARG A 390 14.57 3.91 -22.06
CA ARG A 390 15.32 2.67 -21.75
C ARG A 390 14.38 1.48 -21.53
N GLY A 391 14.65 0.35 -22.16
CA GLY A 391 13.90 -0.90 -22.02
C GLY A 391 12.49 -0.88 -22.63
N THR A 392 12.12 0.16 -23.38
CA THR A 392 10.78 0.26 -23.98
C THR A 392 10.58 -0.78 -25.09
N GLU A 393 11.58 -1.01 -25.94
CA GLU A 393 11.50 -2.04 -27.00
C GLU A 393 11.41 -3.45 -26.38
N GLY A 394 12.14 -3.73 -25.31
CA GLY A 394 12.01 -4.99 -24.58
C GLY A 394 10.61 -5.22 -23.99
N LYS A 395 9.95 -4.17 -23.49
CA LYS A 395 8.54 -4.24 -23.07
C LYS A 395 7.60 -4.54 -24.26
N ILE A 396 7.84 -3.90 -25.41
CA ILE A 396 7.07 -4.14 -26.64
C ILE A 396 7.24 -5.59 -27.11
N LEU A 397 8.46 -6.14 -27.05
CA LEU A 397 8.73 -7.56 -27.37
C LEU A 397 8.02 -8.52 -26.42
N ALA A 398 7.95 -8.19 -25.13
CA ALA A 398 7.18 -8.98 -24.16
C ALA A 398 5.67 -8.95 -24.46
N CYS A 399 5.13 -7.80 -24.88
CA CYS A 399 3.74 -7.68 -25.37
C CYS A 399 3.49 -8.55 -26.61
N GLN A 400 4.41 -8.54 -27.59
CA GLN A 400 4.33 -9.38 -28.78
C GLN A 400 4.30 -10.87 -28.42
N TRP A 401 5.22 -11.30 -27.58
CA TRP A 401 5.28 -12.69 -27.11
C TRP A 401 3.96 -13.10 -26.43
N ALA A 402 3.46 -12.29 -25.50
CA ALA A 402 2.20 -12.55 -24.83
C ALA A 402 1.03 -12.70 -25.80
N ARG A 403 0.88 -11.75 -26.74
CA ARG A 403 -0.19 -11.77 -27.75
C ARG A 403 -0.11 -12.99 -28.68
N GLU A 404 1.06 -13.27 -29.25
CA GLU A 404 1.24 -14.34 -30.21
C GLU A 404 1.14 -15.73 -29.60
N LYS A 405 1.64 -15.91 -28.37
CA LYS A 405 1.63 -17.19 -27.65
C LYS A 405 0.40 -17.37 -26.77
N LYS A 406 -0.53 -16.42 -26.75
CA LYS A 406 -1.74 -16.45 -25.93
C LYS A 406 -1.43 -16.61 -24.43
N ILE A 407 -0.31 -16.02 -23.97
CA ILE A 407 0.06 -15.99 -22.55
C ILE A 407 -0.71 -14.85 -21.86
N PRO A 408 -1.39 -15.10 -20.73
CA PRO A 408 -2.06 -14.05 -19.97
C PRO A 408 -1.17 -12.83 -19.74
N TYR A 409 -1.72 -11.65 -20.03
CA TYR A 409 -1.00 -10.38 -20.03
C TYR A 409 -1.75 -9.29 -19.28
N LEU A 410 -1.04 -8.53 -18.47
CA LEU A 410 -1.50 -7.28 -17.88
C LEU A 410 -0.49 -6.17 -18.14
N GLY A 411 -0.92 -5.13 -18.86
CA GLY A 411 -0.15 -3.90 -19.08
C GLY A 411 -0.68 -2.75 -18.22
N VAL A 412 0.17 -2.17 -17.37
CA VAL A 412 -0.20 -1.05 -16.50
C VAL A 412 0.48 0.22 -16.99
N CYS A 413 -0.28 1.29 -17.22
CA CYS A 413 0.19 2.61 -17.63
C CYS A 413 1.07 2.51 -18.89
N LEU A 414 2.40 2.63 -18.81
CA LEU A 414 3.32 2.39 -19.93
C LEU A 414 3.15 0.99 -20.54
N GLY A 415 2.76 -0.01 -19.76
CA GLY A 415 2.50 -1.36 -20.27
C GLY A 415 1.32 -1.41 -21.25
N LEU A 416 0.23 -0.68 -20.99
CA LEU A 416 -0.85 -0.48 -21.96
C LEU A 416 -0.33 0.20 -23.23
N GLN A 417 0.47 1.27 -23.09
CA GLN A 417 1.02 2.03 -24.22
C GLN A 417 1.94 1.16 -25.08
N CYS A 418 2.80 0.32 -24.46
CA CYS A 418 3.65 -0.64 -25.17
C CYS A 418 2.82 -1.67 -25.96
N ALA A 419 1.71 -2.16 -25.40
CA ALA A 419 0.81 -3.08 -26.09
C ALA A 419 0.12 -2.43 -27.31
N VAL A 420 -0.28 -1.15 -27.20
CA VAL A 420 -0.84 -0.37 -28.32
C VAL A 420 0.21 -0.17 -29.43
N ILE A 421 1.45 0.18 -29.06
CA ILE A 421 2.55 0.33 -30.03
C ILE A 421 2.86 -1.01 -30.71
N GLU A 422 2.95 -2.10 -29.97
CA GLU A 422 3.17 -3.44 -30.49
C GLU A 422 2.09 -3.82 -31.54
N PHE A 423 0.82 -3.66 -31.16
CA PHE A 423 -0.30 -3.99 -32.01
C PHE A 423 -0.31 -3.14 -33.28
N ALA A 424 -0.01 -1.86 -33.17
CA ALA A 424 0.11 -0.97 -34.33
C ALA A 424 1.21 -1.43 -35.30
N ARG A 425 2.38 -1.83 -34.78
CA ARG A 425 3.50 -2.29 -35.62
C ARG A 425 3.24 -3.64 -36.28
N ASN A 426 2.75 -4.60 -35.52
CA ASN A 426 2.72 -5.99 -35.94
C ASN A 426 1.36 -6.44 -36.55
N VAL A 427 0.24 -5.87 -36.07
CA VAL A 427 -1.10 -6.18 -36.59
C VAL A 427 -1.53 -5.16 -37.65
N LEU A 428 -1.47 -3.86 -37.35
CA LEU A 428 -1.87 -2.80 -38.30
C LEU A 428 -0.78 -2.46 -39.31
N LYS A 429 0.40 -3.10 -39.25
CA LYS A 429 1.53 -2.94 -40.18
C LYS A 429 2.10 -1.50 -40.24
N LYS A 430 1.92 -0.71 -39.21
CA LYS A 430 2.48 0.64 -39.08
C LYS A 430 3.85 0.58 -38.42
N LYS A 431 4.89 0.22 -39.19
CA LYS A 431 6.23 -0.14 -38.69
C LYS A 431 6.91 0.93 -37.80
N ASP A 432 6.64 2.22 -38.04
CA ASP A 432 7.23 3.30 -37.26
C ASP A 432 6.30 3.82 -36.13
N ALA A 433 5.19 3.12 -35.86
CA ALA A 433 4.28 3.49 -34.77
C ALA A 433 5.02 3.57 -33.43
N HIS A 434 4.84 4.69 -32.74
CA HIS A 434 5.52 4.94 -31.46
C HIS A 434 4.75 5.92 -30.58
N SER A 435 5.26 6.14 -29.36
CA SER A 435 4.91 7.26 -28.49
C SER A 435 5.72 8.51 -28.89
N THR A 436 5.07 9.68 -28.86
CA THR A 436 5.77 10.98 -29.02
C THR A 436 6.74 11.28 -27.87
N GLU A 437 6.62 10.58 -26.72
CA GLU A 437 7.61 10.65 -25.63
C GLU A 437 8.99 10.16 -26.09
N PHE A 438 9.02 9.07 -26.86
CA PHE A 438 10.27 8.37 -27.19
C PHE A 438 10.75 8.67 -28.61
N ARG A 439 9.83 8.98 -29.52
CA ARG A 439 10.10 9.33 -30.93
C ARG A 439 9.15 10.45 -31.37
N PRO A 440 9.49 11.72 -31.09
CA PRO A 440 8.64 12.87 -31.43
C PRO A 440 8.34 12.98 -32.93
N GLU A 441 9.24 12.50 -33.80
CA GLU A 441 9.16 12.56 -35.27
C GLU A 441 8.39 11.38 -35.89
N THR A 442 7.79 10.49 -35.11
CA THR A 442 7.04 9.34 -35.67
C THR A 442 5.89 9.81 -36.56
N THR A 443 5.74 9.17 -37.74
CA THR A 443 4.61 9.43 -38.64
C THR A 443 3.30 8.75 -38.20
N ASN A 444 3.39 7.82 -37.23
CA ASN A 444 2.27 7.11 -36.63
C ASN A 444 2.29 7.26 -35.11
N PRO A 445 1.97 8.46 -34.55
CA PRO A 445 1.96 8.71 -33.13
C PRO A 445 0.73 8.08 -32.47
N VAL A 446 0.81 6.79 -32.14
CA VAL A 446 -0.30 6.04 -31.52
C VAL A 446 -0.45 6.32 -30.02
N VAL A 447 0.59 6.87 -29.41
CA VAL A 447 0.59 7.40 -28.05
C VAL A 447 1.09 8.84 -28.12
N ILE A 448 0.35 9.77 -27.52
CA ILE A 448 0.60 11.22 -27.58
C ILE A 448 0.64 11.84 -26.19
N GLU A 449 1.27 13.01 -26.10
CA GLU A 449 1.24 13.84 -24.91
C GLU A 449 -0.16 14.38 -24.64
N MET A 450 -0.54 14.42 -23.36
CA MET A 450 -1.84 14.98 -22.96
C MET A 450 -1.86 16.51 -23.10
N PRO A 451 -2.99 17.12 -23.51
CA PRO A 451 -3.10 18.57 -23.70
C PRO A 451 -2.83 19.41 -22.45
N GLU A 452 -3.12 18.85 -21.27
CA GLU A 452 -2.97 19.54 -19.98
C GLU A 452 -1.53 19.49 -19.42
N HIS A 453 -0.63 18.78 -20.06
CA HIS A 453 0.75 18.70 -19.58
C HIS A 453 1.46 20.06 -19.69
N ASN A 454 2.00 20.52 -18.56
CA ASN A 454 2.79 21.74 -18.49
C ASN A 454 4.29 21.41 -18.46
N THR A 455 4.99 21.69 -19.54
CA THR A 455 6.41 21.32 -19.74
C THR A 455 7.41 22.10 -18.86
N GLY A 456 6.97 23.10 -18.10
CA GLY A 456 7.85 24.01 -17.34
C GLY A 456 8.11 23.60 -15.88
N VAL A 457 7.38 22.65 -15.32
CA VAL A 457 7.45 22.29 -13.91
C VAL A 457 7.55 20.78 -13.74
N MET A 458 8.54 20.30 -12.99
CA MET A 458 8.68 18.89 -12.63
C MET A 458 7.94 18.62 -11.31
N GLY A 459 7.17 17.54 -11.28
CA GLY A 459 6.30 17.19 -10.13
C GLY A 459 4.92 17.85 -10.20
N GLY A 460 3.86 17.09 -9.91
CA GLY A 460 2.48 17.57 -9.89
C GLY A 460 1.87 17.99 -11.24
N THR A 461 2.56 17.74 -12.36
CA THR A 461 2.15 18.18 -13.72
C THR A 461 1.56 17.06 -14.57
N MET A 462 1.36 15.89 -13.98
CA MET A 462 0.77 14.71 -14.61
C MET A 462 -0.73 14.61 -14.32
N ARG A 463 -1.43 13.73 -15.04
CA ARG A 463 -2.75 13.26 -14.62
C ARG A 463 -2.55 12.39 -13.37
N LEU A 464 -2.87 12.97 -12.21
CA LEU A 464 -2.60 12.39 -10.89
C LEU A 464 -3.89 12.12 -10.12
N GLY A 465 -3.82 11.10 -9.26
CA GLY A 465 -4.85 10.78 -8.30
C GLY A 465 -6.03 10.02 -8.87
N LYS A 466 -7.09 9.93 -8.08
CA LYS A 466 -8.28 9.17 -8.39
C LYS A 466 -9.08 9.81 -9.52
N ARG A 467 -9.42 9.00 -10.54
CA ARG A 467 -10.25 9.38 -11.69
C ARG A 467 -11.25 8.28 -11.97
N LYS A 468 -12.36 8.67 -12.56
CA LYS A 468 -13.45 7.76 -12.93
C LYS A 468 -13.27 7.28 -14.37
N THR A 469 -13.36 5.97 -14.56
CA THR A 469 -13.32 5.26 -15.84
C THR A 469 -14.67 4.60 -16.08
N LEU A 470 -15.34 4.94 -17.17
CA LEU A 470 -16.63 4.37 -17.57
C LEU A 470 -16.42 3.15 -18.46
N PHE A 471 -17.12 2.05 -18.18
CA PHE A 471 -17.16 0.90 -19.08
C PHE A 471 -18.10 1.15 -20.25
N THR A 472 -17.62 0.89 -21.48
CA THR A 472 -18.36 1.11 -22.72
C THR A 472 -19.14 -0.11 -23.19
N THR A 473 -18.88 -1.30 -22.62
CA THR A 473 -19.51 -2.55 -23.01
C THR A 473 -19.78 -3.48 -21.83
N GLN A 474 -20.82 -4.31 -21.96
CA GLN A 474 -21.16 -5.36 -20.98
C GLN A 474 -20.26 -6.61 -21.12
N GLU A 475 -19.62 -6.79 -22.26
CA GLU A 475 -18.89 -8.03 -22.59
C GLU A 475 -17.44 -8.03 -22.09
N SER A 476 -16.94 -6.92 -21.54
CA SER A 476 -15.60 -6.82 -20.99
C SER A 476 -15.36 -7.84 -19.89
N SER A 477 -14.26 -8.58 -19.99
CA SER A 477 -13.79 -9.50 -18.96
C SER A 477 -13.45 -8.75 -17.67
N LEU A 478 -12.81 -7.59 -17.81
CA LEU A 478 -12.45 -6.77 -16.66
C LEU A 478 -13.70 -6.16 -15.96
N ARG A 479 -14.72 -5.73 -16.73
CA ARG A 479 -15.99 -5.29 -16.14
C ARG A 479 -16.65 -6.40 -15.31
N LYS A 480 -16.64 -7.64 -15.82
CA LYS A 480 -17.17 -8.79 -15.08
C LYS A 480 -16.39 -9.02 -13.78
N LEU A 481 -15.06 -8.87 -13.79
CA LEU A 481 -14.22 -8.95 -12.59
C LEU A 481 -14.53 -7.85 -11.57
N TYR A 482 -14.93 -6.66 -12.03
CA TYR A 482 -15.46 -5.57 -11.20
C TYR A 482 -16.97 -5.75 -10.87
N LEU A 483 -17.49 -6.97 -10.95
CA LEU A 483 -18.88 -7.31 -10.62
C LEU A 483 -19.94 -6.60 -11.49
N GLY A 484 -19.59 -6.21 -12.71
CA GLY A 484 -20.52 -5.64 -13.68
C GLY A 484 -20.86 -4.16 -13.47
N VAL A 485 -20.11 -3.44 -12.64
CA VAL A 485 -20.32 -2.00 -12.41
C VAL A 485 -20.18 -1.20 -13.71
N ASP A 486 -20.81 -0.02 -13.75
CA ASP A 486 -20.76 0.85 -14.92
C ASP A 486 -19.49 1.69 -14.97
N TYR A 487 -18.85 1.92 -13.83
CA TYR A 487 -17.61 2.67 -13.73
C TYR A 487 -16.74 2.19 -12.57
N VAL A 488 -15.46 2.52 -12.64
CA VAL A 488 -14.48 2.33 -11.56
C VAL A 488 -13.76 3.64 -11.28
N GLU A 489 -13.28 3.79 -10.06
CA GLU A 489 -12.45 4.92 -9.65
C GLU A 489 -11.06 4.42 -9.30
N GLU A 490 -10.07 4.79 -10.10
CA GLU A 490 -8.70 4.30 -10.03
C GLU A 490 -7.70 5.46 -10.02
N ARG A 491 -6.49 5.22 -9.50
CA ARG A 491 -5.43 6.25 -9.39
C ARG A 491 -4.58 6.29 -10.64
N HIS A 492 -4.34 7.48 -11.15
CA HIS A 492 -3.54 7.76 -12.34
C HIS A 492 -2.20 8.41 -11.98
N ARG A 493 -1.18 8.15 -12.83
CA ARG A 493 0.13 8.80 -12.80
C ARG A 493 0.77 8.75 -14.19
N HIS A 494 0.33 9.60 -15.12
CA HIS A 494 0.85 9.59 -16.49
C HIS A 494 0.75 10.96 -17.18
N ARG A 495 1.60 11.17 -18.22
CA ARG A 495 1.63 12.34 -19.09
C ARG A 495 1.20 12.03 -20.52
N TYR A 496 1.26 10.77 -20.92
CA TYR A 496 0.97 10.29 -22.26
C TYR A 496 -0.23 9.37 -22.26
N GLU A 497 -0.95 9.36 -23.37
CA GLU A 497 -2.18 8.59 -23.53
C GLU A 497 -2.34 8.06 -24.96
N VAL A 498 -3.24 7.10 -25.17
CA VAL A 498 -3.55 6.56 -26.50
C VAL A 498 -4.16 7.66 -27.37
N ASN A 499 -3.66 7.79 -28.60
CA ASN A 499 -4.15 8.79 -29.54
C ASN A 499 -5.56 8.42 -30.04
N PRO A 500 -6.59 9.24 -29.76
CA PRO A 500 -7.98 8.96 -30.17
C PRO A 500 -8.17 8.76 -31.68
N LYS A 501 -7.31 9.38 -32.49
CA LYS A 501 -7.39 9.26 -33.98
C LYS A 501 -7.16 7.86 -34.52
N PHE A 502 -6.57 6.96 -33.74
CA PHE A 502 -6.30 5.59 -34.15
C PHE A 502 -7.29 4.57 -33.56
N VAL A 503 -8.19 4.97 -32.70
CA VAL A 503 -9.07 4.06 -31.92
C VAL A 503 -9.92 3.20 -32.85
N ASP A 504 -10.62 3.78 -33.82
CA ASP A 504 -11.46 3.03 -34.75
C ASP A 504 -10.66 1.97 -35.55
N LEU A 505 -9.41 2.33 -35.88
CA LEU A 505 -8.52 1.39 -36.60
C LEU A 505 -8.11 0.23 -35.69
N PHE A 506 -7.80 0.47 -34.44
CA PHE A 506 -7.51 -0.59 -33.46
C PHE A 506 -8.73 -1.50 -33.24
N GLU A 507 -9.90 -0.90 -33.00
CA GLU A 507 -11.13 -1.65 -32.71
C GLU A 507 -11.58 -2.52 -33.88
N SER A 508 -11.37 -2.08 -35.14
CA SER A 508 -11.68 -2.86 -36.36
C SER A 508 -10.78 -4.11 -36.51
N HIS A 509 -9.64 -4.16 -35.81
CA HIS A 509 -8.70 -5.29 -35.84
C HIS A 509 -8.69 -6.12 -34.54
N GLY A 510 -9.64 -5.88 -33.61
CA GLY A 510 -9.85 -6.73 -32.46
C GLY A 510 -9.22 -6.22 -31.13
N MET A 511 -8.56 -5.07 -31.13
CA MET A 511 -8.18 -4.38 -29.90
C MET A 511 -9.32 -3.44 -29.48
N LYS A 512 -10.01 -3.74 -28.38
CA LYS A 512 -11.17 -2.98 -27.91
C LYS A 512 -10.82 -2.06 -26.76
N PHE A 513 -11.28 -0.82 -26.82
CA PHE A 513 -11.18 0.13 -25.70
C PHE A 513 -12.47 0.12 -24.89
N VAL A 514 -12.51 -0.79 -23.93
CA VAL A 514 -13.71 -1.11 -23.13
C VAL A 514 -13.91 -0.19 -21.93
N GLY A 515 -12.94 0.69 -21.62
CA GLY A 515 -13.04 1.70 -20.57
C GLY A 515 -12.51 3.05 -21.06
N ARG A 516 -13.29 4.12 -20.79
CA ARG A 516 -12.97 5.49 -21.19
C ARG A 516 -13.18 6.47 -20.05
N SER A 517 -12.52 7.63 -20.11
CA SER A 517 -12.77 8.75 -19.20
C SER A 517 -14.22 9.25 -19.27
N GLU A 518 -14.64 10.08 -18.31
CA GLU A 518 -16.02 10.61 -18.24
C GLU A 518 -16.43 11.44 -19.48
N ASP A 519 -15.47 12.14 -20.09
CA ASP A 519 -15.65 12.87 -21.37
C ASP A 519 -15.63 11.96 -22.59
N GLY A 520 -15.27 10.68 -22.46
CA GLY A 520 -15.19 9.69 -23.54
C GLY A 520 -13.95 9.83 -24.42
N GLU A 521 -13.09 10.83 -24.18
CA GLU A 521 -11.97 11.15 -25.06
C GLU A 521 -10.76 10.24 -24.84
N ARG A 522 -10.55 9.74 -23.59
CA ARG A 522 -9.34 9.02 -23.20
C ARG A 522 -9.60 7.53 -23.05
N MET A 523 -8.68 6.75 -23.62
CA MET A 523 -8.72 5.29 -23.58
C MET A 523 -8.02 4.80 -22.31
N GLU A 524 -8.79 4.27 -21.36
CA GLU A 524 -8.27 3.90 -20.05
C GLU A 524 -8.19 2.40 -19.81
N ILE A 525 -9.00 1.60 -20.53
CA ILE A 525 -8.94 0.13 -20.49
C ILE A 525 -8.96 -0.43 -21.90
N MET A 526 -8.03 -1.33 -22.20
CA MET A 526 -7.91 -2.04 -23.45
C MET A 526 -7.99 -3.55 -23.22
N GLU A 527 -8.73 -4.27 -24.09
CA GLU A 527 -8.80 -5.73 -24.12
C GLU A 527 -8.63 -6.26 -25.55
N LEU A 528 -7.98 -7.43 -25.71
CA LEU A 528 -8.01 -8.20 -26.96
C LEU A 528 -9.11 -9.25 -26.89
N SER A 529 -10.03 -9.24 -27.87
CA SER A 529 -11.22 -10.10 -27.90
C SER A 529 -10.87 -11.59 -28.06
N ASP A 530 -9.82 -11.92 -28.82
CA ASP A 530 -9.38 -13.30 -29.06
C ASP A 530 -8.13 -13.65 -28.24
N HIS A 531 -8.21 -13.46 -26.92
CA HIS A 531 -7.13 -13.81 -26.01
C HIS A 531 -7.67 -14.26 -24.66
N PRO A 532 -7.08 -15.27 -23.99
CA PRO A 532 -7.53 -15.72 -22.68
C PRO A 532 -7.60 -14.60 -21.63
N TYR A 533 -6.61 -13.72 -21.60
CA TYR A 533 -6.57 -12.49 -20.81
C TYR A 533 -5.46 -11.59 -21.37
N PHE A 534 -5.81 -10.55 -22.09
CA PHE A 534 -4.87 -9.54 -22.56
C PHE A 534 -5.49 -8.17 -22.28
N VAL A 535 -5.10 -7.61 -21.14
CA VAL A 535 -5.70 -6.39 -20.59
C VAL A 535 -4.62 -5.35 -20.42
N GLY A 536 -4.91 -4.13 -20.86
CA GLY A 536 -4.12 -2.95 -20.57
C GLY A 536 -4.95 -1.92 -19.83
N VAL A 537 -4.40 -1.31 -18.80
CA VAL A 537 -5.02 -0.24 -18.02
C VAL A 537 -4.09 0.97 -17.94
N GLN A 538 -4.63 2.19 -18.16
CA GLN A 538 -3.83 3.42 -18.09
C GLN A 538 -3.60 3.88 -16.65
N TYR A 539 -4.50 3.53 -15.76
CA TYR A 539 -4.40 3.77 -14.32
C TYR A 539 -3.52 2.73 -13.61
N HIS A 540 -3.28 2.92 -12.32
CA HIS A 540 -2.43 2.09 -11.46
C HIS A 540 -3.26 1.33 -10.42
N PRO A 541 -3.85 0.18 -10.77
CA PRO A 541 -4.76 -0.56 -9.88
C PRO A 541 -4.03 -1.23 -8.72
N GLU A 542 -2.69 -1.30 -8.73
CA GLU A 542 -1.86 -1.79 -7.64
C GLU A 542 -1.99 -0.94 -6.37
N TYR A 543 -2.22 0.37 -6.50
CA TYR A 543 -2.29 1.27 -5.35
C TYR A 543 -3.50 1.01 -4.44
N ILE A 544 -4.61 0.55 -5.00
CA ILE A 544 -5.82 0.26 -4.22
C ILE A 544 -5.98 -1.22 -3.84
N SER A 545 -5.03 -2.08 -4.24
CA SER A 545 -5.06 -3.50 -3.85
C SER A 545 -4.87 -3.68 -2.34
N ARG A 546 -5.69 -4.52 -1.73
CA ARG A 546 -5.67 -4.84 -0.28
C ARG A 546 -5.48 -6.35 -0.07
N PRO A 547 -4.92 -6.80 1.06
CA PRO A 547 -4.72 -8.23 1.34
C PRO A 547 -6.01 -9.06 1.28
N LEU A 548 -7.12 -8.49 1.73
CA LEU A 548 -8.44 -9.13 1.74
C LEU A 548 -9.32 -8.75 0.54
N LYS A 549 -8.89 -7.75 -0.26
CA LYS A 549 -9.59 -7.26 -1.45
C LYS A 549 -8.58 -6.99 -2.56
N PRO A 550 -8.14 -8.03 -3.29
CA PRO A 550 -7.16 -7.88 -4.36
C PRO A 550 -7.71 -7.03 -5.50
N SER A 551 -6.83 -6.31 -6.19
CA SER A 551 -7.17 -5.52 -7.38
C SER A 551 -7.66 -6.43 -8.52
N CYS A 552 -8.77 -6.06 -9.15
CA CYS A 552 -9.42 -6.86 -10.19
C CYS A 552 -8.53 -7.14 -11.42
N PRO A 553 -7.76 -6.20 -11.98
CA PRO A 553 -6.85 -6.49 -13.10
C PRO A 553 -5.77 -7.52 -12.73
N TYR A 554 -5.20 -7.42 -11.54
CA TYR A 554 -4.20 -8.38 -11.05
C TYR A 554 -4.81 -9.74 -10.75
N LEU A 555 -6.01 -9.77 -10.16
CA LEU A 555 -6.76 -11.01 -9.92
C LEU A 555 -7.08 -11.72 -11.24
N GLY A 556 -7.49 -10.98 -12.28
CA GLY A 556 -7.74 -11.51 -13.61
C GLY A 556 -6.51 -12.15 -14.24
N LEU A 557 -5.34 -11.49 -14.14
CA LEU A 557 -4.06 -12.04 -14.59
C LEU A 557 -3.77 -13.38 -13.90
N LEU A 558 -3.85 -13.43 -12.57
CA LEU A 558 -3.56 -14.65 -11.80
C LEU A 558 -4.56 -15.78 -12.09
N LEU A 559 -5.86 -15.48 -12.18
CA LEU A 559 -6.89 -16.45 -12.53
C LEU A 559 -6.66 -17.04 -13.92
N ALA A 560 -6.30 -16.22 -14.91
CA ALA A 560 -5.99 -16.66 -16.26
C ALA A 560 -4.71 -17.52 -16.29
N SER A 561 -3.66 -17.09 -15.60
CA SER A 561 -2.38 -17.83 -15.51
C SER A 561 -2.53 -19.21 -14.85
N CYS A 562 -3.52 -19.35 -13.94
CA CYS A 562 -3.87 -20.64 -13.32
C CYS A 562 -4.96 -21.42 -14.09
N GLY A 563 -5.42 -20.95 -15.25
CA GLY A 563 -6.51 -21.58 -16.02
C GLY A 563 -7.89 -21.53 -15.33
N LYS A 564 -8.08 -20.65 -14.36
CA LYS A 564 -9.29 -20.56 -13.51
C LYS A 564 -10.24 -19.42 -13.91
N LEU A 565 -9.86 -18.51 -14.83
CA LEU A 565 -10.63 -17.30 -15.13
C LEU A 565 -12.03 -17.58 -15.63
N THR A 566 -12.19 -18.45 -16.63
CA THR A 566 -13.50 -18.79 -17.21
C THR A 566 -14.45 -19.38 -16.15
N SER A 567 -13.95 -20.29 -15.32
CA SER A 567 -14.74 -20.90 -14.24
C SER A 567 -15.12 -19.87 -13.15
N TYR A 568 -14.23 -18.91 -12.87
CA TYR A 568 -14.51 -17.84 -11.92
C TYR A 568 -15.61 -16.89 -12.41
N LEU A 569 -15.49 -16.45 -13.68
CA LEU A 569 -16.48 -15.57 -14.31
C LEU A 569 -17.86 -16.25 -14.43
N SER A 570 -17.90 -17.54 -14.79
CA SER A 570 -19.17 -18.30 -14.92
C SER A 570 -19.90 -18.50 -13.57
N ARG A 571 -19.17 -18.46 -12.46
CA ARG A 571 -19.73 -18.52 -11.09
C ARG A 571 -20.11 -17.15 -10.52
N GLY A 572 -20.20 -16.11 -11.32
CA GLY A 572 -20.52 -14.75 -10.89
C GLY A 572 -19.43 -14.13 -10.01
N CYS A 573 -18.18 -14.36 -10.37
CA CYS A 573 -17.00 -13.84 -9.67
C CYS A 573 -16.90 -14.25 -8.20
N ARG A 574 -17.41 -15.44 -7.87
CA ARG A 574 -17.29 -15.99 -6.52
C ARG A 574 -16.08 -16.92 -6.44
N LEU A 575 -15.17 -16.59 -5.54
CA LEU A 575 -14.12 -17.52 -5.11
C LEU A 575 -14.77 -18.75 -4.47
N SER A 576 -14.09 -19.89 -4.38
CA SER A 576 -14.60 -21.10 -3.73
C SER A 576 -15.03 -20.81 -2.27
N PRO A 577 -16.05 -21.51 -1.69
CA PRO A 577 -16.51 -21.28 -0.30
C PRO A 577 -15.40 -21.29 0.76
N GLN A 578 -14.32 -22.04 0.54
CA GLN A 578 -13.12 -22.04 1.38
C GLN A 578 -12.29 -20.74 1.26
N MET A 579 -12.61 -19.87 0.32
CA MET A 579 -11.91 -18.61 0.04
C MET A 579 -12.77 -17.39 0.45
N TYR A 580 -14.00 -17.59 0.94
CA TYR A 580 -14.79 -16.52 1.49
C TYR A 580 -14.30 -16.18 2.90
N LEU A 581 -13.59 -15.09 2.97
CA LEU A 581 -13.71 -14.23 4.14
C LEU A 581 -14.95 -13.39 3.85
N GLU A 582 -16.05 -13.67 4.53
CA GLU A 582 -17.30 -12.92 4.40
C GLU A 582 -16.99 -11.41 4.42
N GLU A 583 -17.59 -10.65 3.50
CA GLU A 583 -17.52 -9.19 3.57
C GLU A 583 -17.94 -8.74 4.98
N PRO A 584 -17.32 -7.71 5.56
CA PRO A 584 -17.84 -7.14 6.77
C PRO A 584 -19.26 -6.64 6.45
N GLN A 585 -20.28 -7.33 6.91
CA GLN A 585 -21.52 -6.64 7.21
C GLN A 585 -21.15 -5.55 8.20
N ASP A 586 -21.45 -4.31 7.87
CA ASP A 586 -21.33 -3.19 8.78
C ASP A 586 -21.92 -3.64 10.13
N ASP A 587 -21.10 -3.57 11.19
CA ASP A 587 -21.47 -3.95 12.56
C ASP A 587 -22.54 -3.00 13.17
N THR A 588 -23.49 -2.54 12.37
CA THR A 588 -24.63 -1.73 12.83
C THR A 588 -25.78 -2.58 13.38
N SER A 589 -25.65 -3.93 13.37
CA SER A 589 -26.72 -4.84 13.84
C SER A 589 -26.55 -5.39 15.26
N ASP A 590 -25.51 -5.00 16.01
CA ASP A 590 -25.37 -5.42 17.41
C ASP A 590 -26.41 -4.78 18.37
N GLU A 591 -27.15 -3.75 17.92
CA GLU A 591 -28.26 -3.18 18.70
C GLU A 591 -29.58 -3.95 18.55
N GLU A 592 -29.79 -4.70 17.48
CA GLU A 592 -31.04 -5.47 17.30
C GLU A 592 -31.04 -6.82 18.02
N LEU A 593 -29.88 -7.41 18.33
CA LEU A 593 -29.81 -8.68 19.07
C LEU A 593 -30.01 -8.54 20.58
N SER A 594 -29.80 -7.34 21.14
CA SER A 594 -30.08 -7.06 22.55
C SER A 594 -31.55 -6.73 22.84
N ALA A 595 -32.35 -6.43 21.82
CA ALA A 595 -33.78 -6.10 21.95
C ALA A 595 -34.70 -7.33 21.89
N LEU A 596 -34.19 -8.48 21.43
CA LEU A 596 -35.01 -9.73 21.30
C LEU A 596 -35.00 -10.65 22.54
N ASP A 597 -34.16 -10.35 23.53
CA ASP A 597 -34.08 -11.14 24.77
C ASP A 597 -35.01 -10.64 25.91
N GLN A 598 -35.80 -9.60 25.68
CA GLN A 598 -36.72 -9.07 26.71
C GLN A 598 -38.21 -9.32 26.45
N ASN A 599 -38.57 -9.93 25.32
CA ASN A 599 -39.97 -10.33 25.12
C ASN A 599 -40.06 -11.85 24.86
N GLY A 600 -40.23 -12.60 25.94
CA GLY A 600 -40.52 -14.02 25.88
C GLY A 600 -41.82 -14.29 25.13
N ALA A 601 -41.75 -14.89 23.94
CA ALA A 601 -42.85 -15.65 23.35
C ALA A 601 -42.35 -16.66 22.30
N ALA A 602 -42.59 -17.95 22.66
CA ALA A 602 -42.86 -19.07 21.78
C ALA A 602 -41.79 -19.55 20.78
N ILE A 603 -41.05 -20.53 21.23
CA ILE A 603 -40.30 -21.51 20.46
C ILE A 603 -41.25 -22.32 19.57
N ALA A 604 -41.17 -22.22 18.25
CA ALA A 604 -41.73 -23.20 17.32
C ALA A 604 -40.64 -24.23 16.98
N LYS A 605 -40.90 -25.50 17.29
CA LYS A 605 -40.05 -26.65 16.95
C LYS A 605 -39.98 -26.83 15.43
N PRO A 606 -38.83 -27.24 14.86
CA PRO A 606 -38.77 -27.63 13.45
C PRO A 606 -39.49 -28.97 13.24
N VAL A 607 -40.34 -28.98 12.24
CA VAL A 607 -41.01 -30.19 11.72
C VAL A 607 -39.98 -30.93 10.85
N LEU A 608 -39.68 -32.17 11.23
CA LEU A 608 -39.03 -33.15 10.39
C LEU A 608 -40.01 -33.56 9.28
N LEU A 609 -39.65 -33.38 8.03
CA LEU A 609 -40.32 -34.02 6.90
C LEU A 609 -39.56 -35.27 6.53
N ASP A 610 -40.26 -36.39 6.67
CA ASP A 610 -39.85 -37.73 6.25
C ASP A 610 -39.67 -37.80 4.74
N ALA A 611 -38.68 -38.57 4.29
CA ALA A 611 -38.47 -38.96 2.89
C ALA A 611 -39.41 -40.15 2.56
N PRO A 612 -40.01 -40.20 1.37
CA PRO A 612 -40.63 -41.41 0.87
C PRO A 612 -39.63 -42.33 0.16
N GLU A 613 -39.93 -43.59 0.19
CA GLU A 613 -39.26 -44.79 -0.32
C GLU A 613 -38.63 -44.70 -1.72
#